data_f0046fb94a9810e89ffe52b8d999e5ba
#
_entry.id   f0046fb94a9810e89ffe52b8d999e5ba
#
_cell.length_a   1.000
_cell.length_b   1.000
_cell.length_c   1.000
_cell.angle_alpha   90.00
_cell.angle_beta   90.00
_cell.angle_gamma   90.00
#
_symmetry.space_group_name_H-M   'P 1'
#
loop_
_entity.id
_entity.type
_entity.pdbx_description
1 polymer ?
#
loop_
_entity_poly.entity_id
_entity_poly.type
_entity_poly.pdbx_seq_one_letter_code
_entity_poly.pdbx_strand_id
1 'polypeptide(L)'
;DFSAGANDLSYGFKRAKLAWYSIDPIFYTQKPSGISNEDLSLNKTRRIFSRELYPVTDIAQGQTQVISTLDLTYYPSERGPYNNSLNTASNPISNFGGIMRAVNSTNFEQGNVEYIQFWVLDPYVGKGETPRSNTGKIYFNLGEISEDVLKDGRKQYENGLGPDQILASPRPLWGDVPASQSLIYAFDSNVDNRKNQDIGLDGLSSANEGAVYTNFASELDPAADDYTYYLNTSGGITDRYKNYNGPEGNSPVNINDPNRGSTTFPDVEDINRDNTMNTINAYYEYSVDIQPGMTVGQNNITDIRSTQVTLPDGSSTEARWLQFKIPVSQPENTIGNISDFRSIRFMRMFMTGFSSELSVRFGALDLVRGEWRRYTNTLDFNDTNVADDNTNLDVLAVNIQENNERCPVNYVTPPGVQREQLYNNNSIINQNEQSLSLRVSGDGLEPQDSRAVFKNVSIDMRQFKK
;
A
#
# COMPACT_ATOMS: atom_id res chain seq x y z
N ASP A 1 -0.73 14.51 12.65
CA ASP A 1 -0.29 15.49 11.66
C ASP A 1 1.21 15.28 11.39
N PHE A 2 1.54 14.72 10.21
CA PHE A 2 2.93 14.44 9.81
C PHE A 2 3.77 15.70 9.64
N SER A 3 3.16 16.85 9.47
CA SER A 3 3.82 18.14 9.32
C SER A 3 4.00 18.89 10.65
N ALA A 4 3.35 18.43 11.72
CA ALA A 4 3.46 19.10 13.02
C ALA A 4 4.89 19.01 13.55
N GLY A 5 5.45 20.15 13.93
CA GLY A 5 6.83 20.31 14.32
C GLY A 5 7.22 19.77 15.71
N ALA A 6 6.43 18.86 16.30
CA ALA A 6 6.73 18.29 17.61
C ALA A 6 8.05 17.50 17.59
N ASN A 7 8.96 17.84 18.49
CA ASN A 7 10.25 17.16 18.69
C ASN A 7 10.29 16.47 20.06
N ASP A 8 9.13 16.03 20.53
CA ASP A 8 8.95 15.26 21.76
C ASP A 8 8.10 14.02 21.48
N LEU A 9 7.86 13.18 22.48
CA LEU A 9 7.05 11.97 22.33
C LEU A 9 5.64 12.22 21.79
N SER A 10 5.13 13.48 21.85
CA SER A 10 3.82 13.83 21.32
C SER A 10 3.70 13.67 19.81
N TYR A 11 4.81 13.62 19.09
CA TYR A 11 4.81 13.29 17.66
C TYR A 11 4.19 11.93 17.36
N GLY A 12 4.33 10.96 18.27
CA GLY A 12 3.72 9.63 18.17
C GLY A 12 2.29 9.51 18.69
N PHE A 13 1.74 10.52 19.35
CA PHE A 13 0.48 10.41 20.13
C PHE A 13 -0.78 10.06 19.32
N LYS A 14 -0.79 10.32 18.03
CA LYS A 14 -1.90 9.95 17.14
C LYS A 14 -1.67 8.68 16.35
N ARG A 15 -0.53 8.01 16.56
CA ARG A 15 -0.22 6.77 15.87
C ARG A 15 -1.06 5.64 16.46
N ALA A 16 -1.97 5.09 15.66
CA ALA A 16 -2.80 3.95 16.03
C ALA A 16 -2.26 2.65 15.42
N LYS A 17 -2.73 1.53 15.94
CA LYS A 17 -2.32 0.21 15.48
C LYS A 17 -2.82 -0.04 14.06
N LEU A 18 -1.91 -0.47 13.19
CA LEU A 18 -2.19 -0.92 11.83
C LEU A 18 -1.45 -2.22 11.59
N ALA A 19 -2.15 -3.24 11.15
CA ALA A 19 -1.56 -4.47 10.65
C ALA A 19 -1.67 -4.50 9.13
N TRP A 20 -0.56 -4.85 8.44
CA TRP A 20 -0.55 -5.06 7.00
C TRP A 20 0.05 -6.43 6.68
N TYR A 21 -0.64 -7.19 5.88
CA TYR A 21 -0.29 -8.59 5.61
C TYR A 21 -0.92 -9.08 4.32
N SER A 22 -0.52 -10.27 3.92
CA SER A 22 -1.23 -11.10 2.96
C SER A 22 -1.59 -12.39 3.67
N ILE A 23 -2.85 -12.78 3.66
CA ILE A 23 -3.29 -13.98 4.39
C ILE A 23 -2.61 -15.22 3.80
N ASP A 24 -1.85 -15.94 4.62
CA ASP A 24 -1.14 -17.14 4.22
C ASP A 24 -2.13 -18.22 3.76
N PRO A 25 -1.89 -18.85 2.60
CA PRO A 25 -2.69 -19.97 2.11
C PRO A 25 -2.89 -21.13 3.10
N ILE A 26 -2.04 -21.27 4.12
CA ILE A 26 -2.13 -22.28 5.15
C ILE A 26 -3.48 -22.24 5.89
N PHE A 27 -4.05 -21.03 6.08
CA PHE A 27 -5.36 -20.87 6.71
C PHE A 27 -6.47 -21.53 5.91
N TYR A 28 -6.37 -21.55 4.60
CA TYR A 28 -7.37 -22.11 3.70
C TYR A 28 -7.14 -23.60 3.38
N THR A 29 -5.89 -24.07 3.46
CA THR A 29 -5.51 -25.43 3.03
C THR A 29 -5.37 -26.40 4.20
N GLN A 30 -4.75 -25.99 5.30
CA GLN A 30 -4.49 -26.84 6.47
C GLN A 30 -5.37 -26.49 7.66
N LYS A 31 -5.94 -25.30 7.67
CA LYS A 31 -6.85 -24.79 8.68
C LYS A 31 -6.30 -24.96 10.10
N PRO A 32 -5.38 -24.10 10.53
CA PRO A 32 -4.77 -24.16 11.86
C PRO A 32 -5.81 -24.23 12.98
N SER A 33 -5.44 -24.86 14.10
CA SER A 33 -6.32 -25.00 15.26
C SER A 33 -6.92 -23.66 15.70
N GLY A 34 -8.21 -23.63 15.99
CA GLY A 34 -8.97 -22.45 16.39
C GLY A 34 -9.52 -21.60 15.24
N ILE A 35 -9.25 -21.95 13.97
CA ILE A 35 -9.86 -21.29 12.81
C ILE A 35 -11.12 -22.03 12.39
N SER A 36 -12.23 -21.33 12.32
CA SER A 36 -13.54 -21.85 11.94
C SER A 36 -13.86 -21.62 10.45
N ASN A 37 -14.89 -22.28 9.92
CA ASN A 37 -15.43 -21.92 8.61
C ASN A 37 -16.05 -20.52 8.63
N GLU A 38 -16.55 -20.08 9.76
CA GLU A 38 -17.06 -18.73 9.96
C GLU A 38 -15.96 -17.69 9.74
N ASP A 39 -14.78 -17.87 10.39
CA ASP A 39 -13.63 -16.98 10.18
C ASP A 39 -13.20 -16.91 8.71
N LEU A 40 -13.23 -18.05 8.00
CA LEU A 40 -12.89 -18.14 6.58
C LEU A 40 -14.00 -17.63 5.65
N SER A 41 -15.14 -17.28 6.17
CA SER A 41 -16.31 -16.79 5.42
C SER A 41 -16.51 -15.29 5.53
N LEU A 42 -15.79 -14.60 6.43
CA LEU A 42 -15.89 -13.16 6.57
C LEU A 42 -15.30 -12.43 5.36
N ASN A 43 -15.88 -11.31 4.98
CA ASN A 43 -15.39 -10.49 3.87
C ASN A 43 -13.92 -10.12 4.04
N LYS A 44 -13.50 -9.81 5.27
CA LYS A 44 -12.13 -9.42 5.63
C LYS A 44 -11.11 -10.57 5.64
N THR A 45 -11.54 -11.83 5.58
CA THR A 45 -10.62 -12.99 5.73
C THR A 45 -10.84 -14.12 4.71
N ARG A 46 -11.92 -14.10 3.93
CA ARG A 46 -12.21 -15.12 2.94
C ARG A 46 -11.16 -15.18 1.84
N ARG A 47 -11.03 -16.34 1.23
CA ARG A 47 -10.18 -16.51 0.05
C ARG A 47 -10.77 -15.75 -1.13
N ILE A 48 -9.89 -15.07 -1.89
CA ILE A 48 -10.27 -14.30 -3.08
C ILE A 48 -9.92 -15.10 -4.32
N PHE A 49 -10.87 -15.21 -5.25
CA PHE A 49 -10.68 -15.91 -6.51
C PHE A 49 -10.45 -14.93 -7.65
N SER A 50 -9.56 -15.28 -8.57
CA SER A 50 -9.18 -14.40 -9.71
C SER A 50 -10.39 -13.97 -10.53
N ARG A 51 -11.39 -14.83 -10.69
CA ARG A 51 -12.60 -14.53 -11.46
C ARG A 51 -13.51 -13.47 -10.82
N GLU A 52 -13.30 -13.13 -9.55
CA GLU A 52 -14.02 -12.03 -8.92
C GLU A 52 -13.63 -10.69 -9.56
N LEU A 53 -12.34 -10.53 -9.89
CA LEU A 53 -11.81 -9.33 -10.54
C LEU A 53 -11.71 -9.48 -12.06
N TYR A 54 -11.30 -10.65 -12.53
CA TYR A 54 -11.01 -10.92 -13.93
C TYR A 54 -11.82 -12.11 -14.45
N PRO A 55 -13.12 -11.96 -14.68
CA PRO A 55 -14.01 -13.07 -15.01
C PRO A 55 -13.69 -13.76 -16.33
N VAL A 56 -13.05 -13.05 -17.28
CA VAL A 56 -12.72 -13.54 -18.62
C VAL A 56 -11.27 -13.97 -18.78
N THR A 57 -10.51 -14.07 -17.67
CA THR A 57 -9.13 -14.54 -17.72
C THR A 57 -9.09 -16.04 -18.00
N ASP A 58 -8.35 -16.43 -19.02
CA ASP A 58 -8.00 -17.82 -19.26
C ASP A 58 -7.01 -18.30 -18.20
N ILE A 59 -7.41 -19.33 -17.45
CA ILE A 59 -6.58 -19.90 -16.39
C ILE A 59 -6.15 -21.30 -16.83
N ALA A 60 -4.85 -21.56 -16.83
CA ALA A 60 -4.32 -22.87 -17.19
C ALA A 60 -4.83 -23.96 -16.23
N GLN A 61 -5.04 -25.15 -16.78
CA GLN A 61 -5.39 -26.30 -15.97
C GLN A 61 -4.29 -26.60 -14.93
N GLY A 62 -4.69 -26.67 -13.65
CA GLY A 62 -3.77 -26.90 -12.54
C GLY A 62 -3.15 -25.64 -11.94
N GLN A 63 -3.43 -24.44 -12.47
CA GLN A 63 -3.02 -23.19 -11.83
C GLN A 63 -3.99 -22.78 -10.73
N THR A 64 -3.45 -22.06 -9.73
CA THR A 64 -4.24 -21.50 -8.64
C THR A 64 -5.10 -20.35 -9.13
N GLN A 65 -6.40 -20.44 -8.93
CA GLN A 65 -7.37 -19.43 -9.33
C GLN A 65 -7.61 -18.38 -8.23
N VAL A 66 -6.58 -18.04 -7.47
CA VAL A 66 -6.70 -17.13 -6.32
C VAL A 66 -5.80 -15.92 -6.50
N ILE A 67 -6.23 -14.80 -5.93
CA ILE A 67 -5.45 -13.57 -5.84
C ILE A 67 -4.98 -13.41 -4.40
N SER A 68 -3.70 -13.12 -4.24
CA SER A 68 -3.15 -12.65 -2.97
C SER A 68 -3.44 -11.17 -2.85
N THR A 69 -4.10 -10.76 -1.78
CA THR A 69 -4.43 -9.37 -1.49
C THR A 69 -3.41 -8.77 -0.53
N LEU A 70 -3.19 -7.45 -0.63
CA LEU A 70 -2.61 -6.69 0.46
C LEU A 70 -3.75 -6.30 1.39
N ASP A 71 -3.73 -6.83 2.60
CA ASP A 71 -4.76 -6.61 3.60
C ASP A 71 -4.24 -5.64 4.66
N LEU A 72 -4.99 -4.58 4.93
CA LEU A 72 -4.72 -3.63 6.00
C LEU A 72 -5.86 -3.68 7.00
N THR A 73 -5.54 -3.99 8.26
CA THR A 73 -6.50 -3.91 9.36
C THR A 73 -6.08 -2.78 10.29
N TYR A 74 -6.92 -1.77 10.37
CA TYR A 74 -6.69 -0.55 11.15
C TYR A 74 -7.52 -0.55 12.43
N TYR A 75 -6.87 -0.29 13.55
CA TYR A 75 -7.46 -0.27 14.90
C TYR A 75 -7.34 1.14 15.49
N PRO A 76 -8.22 2.07 15.14
CA PRO A 76 -8.09 3.48 15.49
C PRO A 76 -8.10 3.76 17.00
N SER A 77 -8.70 2.89 17.79
CA SER A 77 -8.78 3.04 19.26
C SER A 77 -7.60 2.38 20.00
N GLU A 78 -6.68 1.73 19.28
CA GLU A 78 -5.53 1.04 19.88
C GLU A 78 -4.23 1.76 19.57
N ARG A 79 -3.31 1.74 20.54
CA ARG A 79 -1.99 2.34 20.38
C ARG A 79 -1.21 1.63 19.25
N GLY A 80 -0.63 2.42 18.37
CA GLY A 80 0.41 1.95 17.47
C GLY A 80 1.80 2.03 18.11
N PRO A 81 2.84 1.52 17.44
CA PRO A 81 4.20 1.55 17.94
C PRO A 81 4.64 2.96 18.35
N TYR A 82 5.36 3.02 19.48
CA TYR A 82 5.96 4.25 20.03
C TYR A 82 4.95 5.36 20.39
N ASN A 83 3.71 5.00 20.64
CA ASN A 83 2.66 5.93 21.08
C ASN A 83 2.50 5.91 22.60
N ASN A 84 2.88 7.02 23.27
CA ASN A 84 2.76 7.17 24.71
C ASN A 84 1.50 7.98 25.15
N SER A 85 0.44 8.05 24.30
CA SER A 85 -0.78 8.81 24.59
C SER A 85 -1.83 7.97 25.30
N LEU A 86 -2.35 8.45 26.42
CA LEU A 86 -3.54 7.89 27.08
C LEU A 86 -4.85 8.18 26.33
N ASN A 87 -4.84 9.05 25.34
CA ASN A 87 -6.04 9.55 24.65
C ASN A 87 -6.36 8.79 23.34
N THR A 88 -5.59 7.80 22.97
CA THR A 88 -5.78 7.06 21.70
C THR A 88 -7.20 6.48 21.60
N ALA A 89 -7.68 5.81 22.63
CA ALA A 89 -9.02 5.22 22.64
C ALA A 89 -10.16 6.24 22.73
N SER A 90 -9.91 7.42 23.32
CA SER A 90 -10.95 8.44 23.51
C SER A 90 -11.21 9.30 22.28
N ASN A 91 -10.27 9.35 21.32
CA ASN A 91 -10.40 10.13 20.09
C ASN A 91 -9.93 9.37 18.85
N PRO A 92 -10.56 8.22 18.53
CA PRO A 92 -10.12 7.35 17.44
C PRO A 92 -10.13 8.04 16.07
N ILE A 93 -11.07 8.96 15.82
CA ILE A 93 -11.22 9.67 14.54
C ILE A 93 -9.99 10.51 14.19
N SER A 94 -9.27 11.04 15.19
CA SER A 94 -8.08 11.87 14.98
C SER A 94 -6.80 11.06 14.80
N ASN A 95 -6.86 9.76 15.04
CA ASN A 95 -5.71 8.88 14.94
C ASN A 95 -5.45 8.47 13.49
N PHE A 96 -4.23 8.03 13.22
CA PHE A 96 -3.83 7.50 11.92
C PHE A 96 -2.99 6.24 12.05
N GLY A 97 -3.01 5.42 11.03
CA GLY A 97 -2.08 4.31 10.81
C GLY A 97 -1.66 4.28 9.36
N GLY A 98 -0.38 4.10 9.08
CA GLY A 98 0.12 4.15 7.71
C GLY A 98 1.35 3.29 7.48
N ILE A 99 1.62 3.05 6.21
CA ILE A 99 2.80 2.36 5.70
C ILE A 99 3.49 3.23 4.64
N MET A 100 4.80 3.10 4.54
CA MET A 100 5.62 3.82 3.57
C MET A 100 6.59 2.87 2.90
N ARG A 101 6.88 3.14 1.62
CA ARG A 101 7.90 2.43 0.86
C ARG A 101 8.64 3.36 -0.07
N ALA A 102 9.89 3.01 -0.38
CA ALA A 102 10.64 3.64 -1.44
C ALA A 102 10.09 3.24 -2.83
N VAL A 103 10.17 4.17 -3.79
CA VAL A 103 9.74 3.96 -5.17
C VAL A 103 10.99 3.72 -6.05
N ASN A 104 10.98 2.60 -6.78
CA ASN A 104 12.14 2.19 -7.59
C ASN A 104 12.43 3.13 -8.78
N SER A 105 11.40 3.78 -9.32
CA SER A 105 11.52 4.72 -10.42
C SER A 105 11.04 6.09 -9.96
N THR A 106 11.98 6.95 -9.63
CA THR A 106 11.71 8.24 -8.99
C THR A 106 11.22 9.32 -9.95
N ASN A 107 11.55 9.24 -11.23
CA ASN A 107 11.14 10.22 -12.23
C ASN A 107 9.83 9.81 -12.92
N PHE A 108 8.72 10.26 -12.37
CA PHE A 108 7.38 9.95 -12.87
C PHE A 108 7.08 10.66 -14.21
N GLU A 109 7.68 11.83 -14.46
CA GLU A 109 7.53 12.50 -15.75
C GLU A 109 8.21 11.66 -16.84
N GLN A 110 9.43 11.20 -16.63
CA GLN A 110 10.13 10.35 -17.59
C GLN A 110 9.44 8.97 -17.73
N GLY A 111 8.97 8.42 -16.63
CA GLY A 111 8.25 7.14 -16.60
C GLY A 111 6.81 7.21 -17.12
N ASN A 112 6.31 8.43 -17.37
CA ASN A 112 4.91 8.69 -17.70
C ASN A 112 3.93 7.99 -16.76
N VAL A 113 4.14 8.14 -15.44
CA VAL A 113 3.22 7.63 -14.42
C VAL A 113 2.00 8.55 -14.40
N GLU A 114 0.84 8.00 -14.71
CA GLU A 114 -0.39 8.78 -14.87
C GLU A 114 -1.35 8.61 -13.72
N TYR A 115 -1.42 7.39 -13.14
CA TYR A 115 -2.43 7.07 -12.13
C TYR A 115 -1.86 6.23 -11.00
N ILE A 116 -2.41 6.45 -9.80
CA ILE A 116 -2.45 5.45 -8.72
C ILE A 116 -3.74 4.65 -8.95
N GLN A 117 -3.63 3.37 -9.27
CA GLN A 117 -4.79 2.52 -9.56
C GLN A 117 -4.82 1.35 -8.58
N PHE A 118 -5.99 1.08 -8.01
CA PHE A 118 -6.16 -0.06 -7.12
C PHE A 118 -7.59 -0.58 -7.11
N TRP A 119 -7.72 -1.87 -6.78
CA TRP A 119 -8.99 -2.52 -6.51
C TRP A 119 -9.14 -2.74 -5.01
N VAL A 120 -10.27 -2.35 -4.46
CA VAL A 120 -10.62 -2.59 -3.04
C VAL A 120 -11.89 -3.42 -2.97
N LEU A 121 -11.85 -4.47 -2.16
CA LEU A 121 -13.06 -5.18 -1.77
C LEU A 121 -13.87 -4.29 -0.83
N ASP A 122 -15.12 -3.98 -1.23
CA ASP A 122 -15.99 -3.06 -0.47
C ASP A 122 -16.19 -3.58 0.96
N PRO A 123 -15.70 -2.87 1.99
CA PRO A 123 -15.79 -3.34 3.36
C PRO A 123 -17.20 -3.28 3.95
N TYR A 124 -18.13 -2.63 3.25
CA TYR A 124 -19.53 -2.47 3.68
C TYR A 124 -20.50 -3.43 3.01
N VAL A 125 -19.97 -4.38 2.23
CA VAL A 125 -20.76 -5.39 1.51
C VAL A 125 -20.16 -6.76 1.79
N GLY A 126 -21.01 -7.72 2.06
CA GLY A 126 -20.60 -9.11 2.29
C GLY A 126 -20.74 -9.54 3.75
N LYS A 127 -20.35 -10.78 4.03
CA LYS A 127 -20.48 -11.36 5.37
C LYS A 127 -19.47 -10.74 6.35
N GLY A 128 -19.94 -10.29 7.52
CA GLY A 128 -19.10 -9.59 8.51
C GLY A 128 -18.68 -8.20 8.04
N GLU A 129 -19.60 -7.50 7.40
CA GLU A 129 -19.40 -6.13 6.90
C GLU A 129 -19.09 -5.12 8.01
N THR A 130 -18.37 -4.08 7.63
CA THR A 130 -18.08 -2.94 8.51
C THR A 130 -19.36 -2.16 8.80
N PRO A 131 -19.56 -1.67 10.05
CA PRO A 131 -20.70 -0.81 10.37
C PRO A 131 -20.75 0.41 9.44
N ARG A 132 -21.94 0.72 8.90
CA ARG A 132 -22.13 1.82 7.94
C ARG A 132 -21.78 3.22 8.50
N SER A 133 -21.74 3.36 9.81
CA SER A 133 -21.32 4.60 10.50
C SER A 133 -19.81 4.76 10.59
N ASN A 134 -19.04 3.68 10.36
CA ASN A 134 -17.58 3.71 10.43
C ASN A 134 -17.00 4.12 9.08
N THR A 135 -16.83 5.41 8.87
CA THR A 135 -16.33 6.00 7.61
C THR A 135 -15.04 6.77 7.85
N GLY A 136 -14.23 6.90 6.82
CA GLY A 136 -12.95 7.63 6.91
C GLY A 136 -12.29 7.76 5.55
N LYS A 137 -10.99 8.02 5.55
CA LYS A 137 -10.21 8.26 4.34
C LYS A 137 -8.95 7.40 4.29
N ILE A 138 -8.56 7.07 3.08
CA ILE A 138 -7.21 6.59 2.77
C ILE A 138 -6.51 7.70 2.00
N TYR A 139 -5.35 8.11 2.52
CA TYR A 139 -4.48 9.09 1.89
C TYR A 139 -3.30 8.41 1.21
N PHE A 140 -2.88 8.99 0.09
CA PHE A 140 -1.65 8.64 -0.61
C PHE A 140 -0.78 9.87 -0.71
N ASN A 141 0.48 9.77 -0.31
CA ASN A 141 1.48 10.81 -0.47
C ASN A 141 2.57 10.33 -1.42
N LEU A 142 2.96 11.17 -2.37
CA LEU A 142 4.02 10.91 -3.35
C LEU A 142 5.04 12.03 -3.32
N GLY A 143 6.31 11.74 -3.05
CA GLY A 143 7.37 12.75 -3.05
C GLY A 143 8.54 12.40 -2.16
N GLU A 144 9.14 13.45 -1.59
CA GLU A 144 10.11 13.36 -0.49
C GLU A 144 9.33 13.32 0.82
N ILE A 145 9.49 12.26 1.57
CA ILE A 145 8.78 12.05 2.84
C ILE A 145 9.82 11.71 3.89
N SER A 146 9.72 12.34 5.06
CA SER A 146 10.64 12.08 6.16
C SER A 146 10.58 10.61 6.57
N GLU A 147 11.76 9.99 6.67
CA GLU A 147 11.96 8.64 7.18
C GLU A 147 12.08 8.60 8.71
N ASP A 148 12.21 9.76 9.34
CA ASP A 148 12.38 9.95 10.78
C ASP A 148 11.07 9.61 11.51
N VAL A 149 10.91 8.36 11.90
CA VAL A 149 9.73 7.81 12.59
C VAL A 149 9.76 8.18 14.08
N LEU A 150 10.93 8.09 14.70
CA LEU A 150 11.19 8.48 16.09
C LEU A 150 11.83 9.86 16.11
N LYS A 151 11.08 10.88 15.74
CA LYS A 151 11.53 12.20 15.35
C LYS A 151 12.53 12.84 16.32
N ASP A 152 13.81 12.67 16.03
CA ASP A 152 14.92 13.25 16.75
C ASP A 152 16.04 13.79 15.84
N GLY A 153 15.86 13.67 14.52
CA GLY A 153 16.84 14.03 13.50
C GLY A 153 18.02 13.05 13.40
N ARG A 154 17.87 11.86 13.98
CA ARG A 154 18.87 10.78 13.97
C ARG A 154 18.31 9.57 13.30
N LYS A 155 19.19 8.81 12.65
CA LYS A 155 18.83 7.54 12.03
C LYS A 155 18.81 6.44 13.11
N GLN A 156 17.65 5.82 13.29
CA GLN A 156 17.46 4.73 14.23
C GLN A 156 17.64 3.38 13.52
N TYR A 157 18.26 2.46 14.23
CA TYR A 157 18.48 1.08 13.79
C TYR A 157 18.15 0.14 14.91
N GLU A 158 17.43 -0.91 14.62
CA GLU A 158 17.14 -1.96 15.57
C GLU A 158 18.41 -2.61 16.13
N ASN A 159 19.33 -3.02 15.26
CA ASN A 159 20.62 -3.59 15.69
C ASN A 159 21.75 -2.57 15.70
N GLY A 160 21.45 -1.29 15.64
CA GLY A 160 22.43 -0.21 15.63
C GLY A 160 23.24 -0.12 16.92
N LEU A 161 22.76 -0.69 17.99
CA LEU A 161 23.49 -0.77 19.27
C LEU A 161 24.76 -1.60 19.17
N GLY A 162 24.82 -2.55 18.24
CA GLY A 162 25.92 -3.47 18.08
C GLY A 162 26.05 -4.46 19.26
N PRO A 163 26.89 -5.47 19.15
CA PRO A 163 27.11 -6.45 20.23
C PRO A 163 27.85 -5.86 21.44
N ASP A 164 28.58 -4.79 21.28
CA ASP A 164 29.28 -4.05 22.31
C ASP A 164 28.41 -3.04 23.06
N GLN A 165 27.23 -2.74 22.53
CA GLN A 165 26.23 -1.82 23.11
C GLN A 165 26.78 -0.44 23.51
N ILE A 166 27.67 0.12 22.71
CA ILE A 166 28.20 1.47 22.94
C ILE A 166 27.17 2.49 22.53
N LEU A 167 26.52 3.12 23.50
CA LEU A 167 25.41 4.02 23.35
C LEU A 167 25.83 5.48 23.23
N ALA A 168 24.99 6.28 22.57
CA ALA A 168 25.13 7.71 22.50
C ALA A 168 24.92 8.37 23.87
N SER A 169 25.70 9.42 24.15
CA SER A 169 25.54 10.24 25.35
C SER A 169 25.56 11.72 24.94
N PRO A 170 24.54 12.51 25.31
CA PRO A 170 23.37 12.14 26.12
C PRO A 170 22.42 11.18 25.40
N ARG A 171 21.63 10.44 26.16
CA ARG A 171 20.60 9.53 25.64
C ARG A 171 19.53 10.31 24.86
N PRO A 172 19.13 9.87 23.66
CA PRO A 172 17.99 10.43 22.95
C PRO A 172 16.67 10.30 23.71
N LEU A 173 15.69 11.10 23.33
CA LEU A 173 14.37 11.14 23.95
C LEU A 173 13.61 9.82 23.82
N TRP A 174 13.70 9.19 22.65
CA TRP A 174 12.92 8.01 22.31
C TRP A 174 13.48 6.70 22.89
N GLY A 175 14.78 6.64 23.15
CA GLY A 175 15.39 5.41 23.59
C GLY A 175 16.91 5.41 23.48
N ASP A 176 17.48 4.29 23.09
CA ASP A 176 18.92 4.11 22.96
C ASP A 176 19.33 4.04 21.48
N VAL A 177 20.42 4.73 21.13
CA VAL A 177 21.00 4.72 19.80
C VAL A 177 22.50 4.48 19.89
N PRO A 178 23.16 3.94 18.86
CA PRO A 178 24.61 3.76 18.87
C PRO A 178 25.35 5.10 18.95
N ALA A 179 26.51 5.11 19.61
CA ALA A 179 27.37 6.29 19.70
C ALA A 179 27.90 6.73 18.34
N SER A 180 28.08 5.79 17.41
CA SER A 180 28.46 6.05 16.02
C SER A 180 27.50 5.32 15.09
N GLN A 181 27.09 6.00 14.00
CA GLN A 181 26.32 5.35 12.94
C GLN A 181 27.25 4.41 12.18
N SER A 182 27.28 3.14 12.55
CA SER A 182 27.96 2.10 11.79
C SER A 182 26.97 1.46 10.80
N LEU A 183 27.47 1.11 9.63
CA LEU A 183 26.69 0.37 8.64
C LEU A 183 26.57 -1.08 9.10
N ILE A 184 25.44 -1.44 9.67
CA ILE A 184 25.14 -2.81 10.11
C ILE A 184 24.07 -3.36 9.17
N TYR A 185 24.42 -4.40 8.43
CA TYR A 185 23.54 -4.99 7.41
C TYR A 185 22.84 -6.26 7.88
N ALA A 186 23.28 -6.84 8.98
CA ALA A 186 22.74 -8.08 9.51
C ALA A 186 22.96 -8.17 11.02
N PHE A 187 22.09 -8.92 11.70
CA PHE A 187 22.30 -9.25 13.09
C PHE A 187 23.54 -10.12 13.31
N ASP A 188 24.08 -10.08 14.51
CA ASP A 188 25.19 -10.93 14.93
C ASP A 188 24.82 -12.42 14.77
N SER A 189 25.79 -13.23 14.39
CA SER A 189 25.65 -14.68 14.33
C SER A 189 25.58 -15.33 15.73
N ASN A 190 26.10 -14.66 16.77
CA ASN A 190 25.94 -15.07 18.15
C ASN A 190 24.51 -14.83 18.62
N VAL A 191 23.86 -15.90 19.09
CA VAL A 191 22.44 -15.87 19.48
C VAL A 191 22.16 -14.88 20.62
N ASP A 192 23.05 -14.80 21.61
CA ASP A 192 22.84 -13.90 22.75
C ASP A 192 22.99 -12.44 22.35
N ASN A 193 23.98 -12.11 21.52
CA ASN A 193 24.14 -10.77 20.97
C ASN A 193 22.93 -10.39 20.11
N ARG A 194 22.52 -11.29 19.20
CA ARG A 194 21.37 -11.07 18.32
C ARG A 194 20.09 -10.79 19.10
N LYS A 195 19.83 -11.55 20.16
CA LYS A 195 18.67 -11.34 21.02
C LYS A 195 18.65 -9.95 21.66
N ASN A 196 19.83 -9.40 21.98
CA ASN A 196 19.93 -8.05 22.52
C ASN A 196 19.90 -6.95 21.44
N GLN A 197 19.90 -7.31 20.18
CA GLN A 197 19.83 -6.39 19.04
C GLN A 197 18.43 -6.31 18.43
N ASP A 198 17.64 -7.39 18.49
CA ASP A 198 16.28 -7.52 17.97
C ASP A 198 15.27 -6.93 18.98
N ILE A 199 15.33 -5.62 19.19
CA ILE A 199 14.67 -4.87 20.26
C ILE A 199 13.95 -3.60 19.79
N GLY A 200 13.54 -3.56 18.53
CA GLY A 200 12.81 -2.44 17.96
C GLY A 200 13.64 -1.20 17.61
N LEU A 201 13.00 -0.21 17.00
CA LEU A 201 13.68 1.01 16.54
C LEU A 201 14.11 1.94 17.67
N ASP A 202 13.50 1.86 18.84
CA ASP A 202 13.85 2.69 19.99
C ASP A 202 15.09 2.14 20.74
N GLY A 203 15.61 0.98 20.34
CA GLY A 203 16.77 0.36 20.95
C GLY A 203 16.56 -0.10 22.38
N LEU A 204 15.31 -0.30 22.79
CA LEU A 204 14.93 -0.79 24.11
C LEU A 204 14.24 -2.14 23.98
N SER A 205 14.46 -3.01 24.92
CA SER A 205 13.59 -4.18 25.08
C SER A 205 12.36 -3.80 25.91
N SER A 206 11.26 -4.55 25.75
CA SER A 206 9.99 -4.33 26.49
C SER A 206 10.21 -4.17 28.00
N ALA A 207 11.21 -4.83 28.58
CA ALA A 207 11.58 -4.69 30.00
C ALA A 207 12.13 -3.29 30.37
N ASN A 208 12.68 -2.56 29.40
CA ASN A 208 13.32 -1.25 29.60
C ASN A 208 12.49 -0.07 29.07
N GLU A 209 11.50 -0.33 28.22
CA GLU A 209 10.66 0.68 27.56
C GLU A 209 9.86 1.52 28.56
N GLY A 210 9.44 0.95 29.68
CA GLY A 210 8.67 1.66 30.69
C GLY A 210 9.37 2.91 31.25
N ALA A 211 10.68 3.06 31.04
CA ALA A 211 11.43 4.27 31.37
C ALA A 211 11.16 5.44 30.41
N VAL A 212 10.74 5.17 29.17
CA VAL A 212 10.42 6.14 28.13
C VAL A 212 8.92 6.26 27.98
N TYR A 213 8.22 5.14 27.79
CA TYR A 213 6.76 5.08 27.63
C TYR A 213 6.06 5.02 28.98
N THR A 214 6.26 6.05 29.80
CA THR A 214 5.90 6.08 31.22
C THR A 214 4.42 5.91 31.49
N ASN A 215 3.54 6.31 30.57
CA ASN A 215 2.09 6.12 30.69
C ASN A 215 1.69 4.63 30.62
N PHE A 216 2.55 3.78 30.10
CA PHE A 216 2.30 2.36 29.88
C PHE A 216 3.37 1.47 30.52
N ALA A 217 4.15 2.03 31.45
CA ALA A 217 5.28 1.32 32.10
C ALA A 217 4.89 0.01 32.82
N SER A 218 3.61 -0.21 33.10
CA SER A 218 3.09 -1.44 33.71
C SER A 218 2.62 -2.48 32.69
N GLU A 219 2.60 -2.16 31.40
CA GLU A 219 2.26 -3.10 30.33
C GLU A 219 3.43 -4.02 30.02
N LEU A 220 3.15 -5.15 29.37
CA LEU A 220 4.19 -6.10 28.94
C LEU A 220 4.99 -5.57 27.75
N ASP A 221 4.38 -4.72 26.94
CA ASP A 221 4.89 -4.07 25.75
C ASP A 221 4.56 -2.57 25.83
N PRO A 222 5.35 -1.79 26.58
CA PRO A 222 5.11 -0.35 26.76
C PRO A 222 5.22 0.48 25.49
N ALA A 223 6.06 0.07 24.53
CA ALA A 223 6.21 0.73 23.22
C ALA A 223 5.15 0.33 22.20
N ALA A 224 4.42 -0.77 22.42
CA ALA A 224 3.45 -1.38 21.50
C ALA A 224 4.06 -1.85 20.18
N ASP A 225 5.30 -2.34 20.20
CA ASP A 225 6.06 -2.75 19.02
C ASP A 225 6.49 -4.23 18.98
N ASP A 226 6.04 -5.04 19.94
CA ASP A 226 6.26 -6.48 19.97
C ASP A 226 5.73 -7.17 18.72
N TYR A 227 6.55 -8.06 18.15
CA TYR A 227 6.19 -8.97 17.06
C TYR A 227 5.57 -10.25 17.59
N THR A 228 4.56 -10.75 16.87
CA THR A 228 4.02 -12.09 17.09
C THR A 228 3.75 -12.80 15.76
N TYR A 229 4.30 -14.01 15.61
CA TYR A 229 4.04 -14.83 14.43
C TYR A 229 2.59 -15.35 14.42
N TYR A 230 1.88 -15.14 13.30
CA TYR A 230 0.44 -15.42 13.19
C TYR A 230 0.02 -16.86 13.46
N LEU A 231 0.92 -17.85 13.31
CA LEU A 231 0.64 -19.25 13.69
C LEU A 231 0.92 -19.53 15.16
N ASN A 232 1.65 -18.68 15.86
CA ASN A 232 1.99 -18.83 17.26
C ASN A 232 1.04 -18.10 18.21
N THR A 233 -0.09 -17.62 17.70
CA THR A 233 -1.11 -16.92 18.47
C THR A 233 -2.47 -17.54 18.23
N SER A 234 -3.48 -17.15 19.01
CA SER A 234 -4.86 -17.63 18.97
C SER A 234 -5.82 -16.56 18.49
N GLY A 235 -7.06 -16.91 18.27
CA GLY A 235 -8.10 -16.00 17.78
C GLY A 235 -8.40 -16.19 16.30
N GLY A 236 -9.20 -15.31 15.74
CA GLY A 236 -9.52 -15.23 14.31
C GLY A 236 -8.31 -14.77 13.49
N ILE A 237 -8.43 -14.82 12.16
CA ILE A 237 -7.30 -14.49 11.27
C ILE A 237 -6.78 -13.08 11.51
N THR A 238 -7.67 -12.07 11.62
CA THR A 238 -7.25 -10.68 11.86
C THR A 238 -6.55 -10.50 13.21
N ASP A 239 -7.00 -11.21 14.24
CA ASP A 239 -6.35 -11.15 15.57
C ASP A 239 -4.94 -11.71 15.53
N ARG A 240 -4.74 -12.79 14.74
CA ARG A 240 -3.44 -13.43 14.58
C ARG A 240 -2.41 -12.54 13.86
N TYR A 241 -2.86 -11.69 12.93
CA TYR A 241 -1.97 -10.77 12.22
C TYR A 241 -1.75 -9.43 12.94
N LYS A 242 -2.43 -9.19 14.05
CA LYS A 242 -2.46 -7.88 14.73
C LYS A 242 -1.07 -7.35 15.09
N ASN A 243 -0.17 -8.21 15.56
CA ASN A 243 1.20 -7.86 15.94
C ASN A 243 2.25 -8.42 14.96
N TYR A 244 1.85 -8.80 13.76
CA TYR A 244 2.74 -9.36 12.75
C TYR A 244 3.77 -8.35 12.20
N ASN A 245 3.53 -7.07 12.38
CA ASN A 245 4.39 -6.00 11.89
C ASN A 245 5.18 -5.30 13.03
N GLY A 246 5.23 -5.88 14.21
CA GLY A 246 6.08 -5.37 15.30
C GLY A 246 7.56 -5.54 14.96
N PRO A 247 8.42 -4.54 15.19
CA PRO A 247 9.85 -4.65 14.97
C PRO A 247 10.58 -5.40 16.09
N GLU A 248 10.13 -5.36 17.34
CA GLU A 248 10.80 -6.11 18.42
C GLU A 248 10.55 -7.62 18.32
N GLY A 249 11.62 -8.41 18.29
CA GLY A 249 11.54 -9.87 18.25
C GLY A 249 11.14 -10.47 16.90
N ASN A 250 11.23 -9.73 15.82
CA ASN A 250 10.77 -10.17 14.49
C ASN A 250 11.85 -10.90 13.68
N SER A 251 13.07 -11.03 14.18
CA SER A 251 14.17 -11.68 13.49
C SER A 251 14.41 -13.10 14.02
N PRO A 252 14.44 -14.14 13.15
CA PRO A 252 14.57 -15.52 13.59
C PRO A 252 15.94 -15.76 14.22
N VAL A 253 15.95 -16.20 15.49
CA VAL A 253 17.17 -16.59 16.20
C VAL A 253 17.66 -17.96 15.72
N ASN A 254 16.71 -18.88 15.49
CA ASN A 254 16.98 -20.18 14.90
C ASN A 254 15.76 -20.66 14.09
N ILE A 255 15.98 -21.64 13.22
CA ILE A 255 14.92 -22.17 12.33
C ILE A 255 13.79 -22.89 13.07
N ASN A 256 14.03 -23.30 14.30
CA ASN A 256 13.07 -24.02 15.14
C ASN A 256 12.35 -23.09 16.12
N ASP A 257 12.58 -21.78 16.04
CA ASP A 257 11.88 -20.82 16.87
C ASP A 257 10.39 -20.88 16.56
N PRO A 258 9.50 -21.09 17.55
CA PRO A 258 8.06 -21.10 17.33
C PRO A 258 7.56 -19.73 16.87
N ASN A 259 8.21 -18.63 17.27
CA ASN A 259 7.90 -17.28 16.82
C ASN A 259 8.77 -16.90 15.62
N ARG A 260 8.55 -17.58 14.49
CA ARG A 260 9.28 -17.35 13.25
C ARG A 260 9.21 -15.88 12.85
N GLY A 261 10.35 -15.20 12.76
CA GLY A 261 10.41 -13.82 12.37
C GLY A 261 9.95 -13.57 10.93
N SER A 262 9.47 -12.37 10.68
CA SER A 262 9.06 -11.91 9.35
C SER A 262 10.25 -11.38 8.54
N THR A 263 11.37 -11.03 9.19
CA THR A 263 12.56 -10.46 8.56
C THR A 263 13.84 -11.19 8.99
N THR A 264 14.85 -11.15 8.11
CA THR A 264 16.22 -11.60 8.40
C THR A 264 17.20 -10.44 8.50
N PHE A 265 16.72 -9.23 8.22
CA PHE A 265 17.48 -7.99 8.31
C PHE A 265 16.87 -7.12 9.40
N PRO A 266 17.73 -6.36 10.10
CA PRO A 266 17.26 -5.39 11.10
C PRO A 266 16.29 -4.37 10.49
N ASP A 267 15.34 -3.95 11.28
CA ASP A 267 14.50 -2.81 10.95
C ASP A 267 15.30 -1.51 11.08
N VAL A 268 15.06 -0.59 10.17
CA VAL A 268 15.74 0.70 10.12
C VAL A 268 14.77 1.77 9.63
N GLU A 269 14.96 3.00 10.07
CA GLU A 269 14.20 4.13 9.57
C GLU A 269 14.53 4.48 8.12
N ASP A 270 15.77 4.19 7.66
CA ASP A 270 16.21 4.35 6.27
C ASP A 270 15.55 3.31 5.35
N ILE A 271 14.34 3.60 4.90
CA ILE A 271 13.51 2.67 4.11
C ILE A 271 14.11 2.42 2.72
N ASN A 272 14.74 3.45 2.12
CA ASN A 272 15.32 3.35 0.79
C ASN A 272 16.73 2.72 0.81
N ARG A 273 17.31 2.57 2.00
CA ARG A 273 18.66 2.00 2.26
C ARG A 273 19.78 2.73 1.54
N ASP A 274 19.68 4.05 1.42
CA ASP A 274 20.73 4.89 0.84
C ASP A 274 21.77 5.36 1.87
N ASN A 275 21.62 4.94 3.13
CA ASN A 275 22.48 5.24 4.27
C ASN A 275 22.41 6.71 4.74
N THR A 276 21.40 7.43 4.30
CA THR A 276 21.12 8.79 4.77
C THR A 276 19.73 8.85 5.40
N MET A 277 19.50 9.86 6.25
CA MET A 277 18.19 10.13 6.84
C MET A 277 17.51 11.21 6.01
N ASN A 278 16.43 10.87 5.33
CA ASN A 278 15.57 11.87 4.70
C ASN A 278 14.66 12.49 5.76
N THR A 279 14.79 13.78 6.02
CA THR A 279 13.98 14.53 7.00
C THR A 279 13.07 15.55 6.36
N ILE A 280 13.10 15.66 5.03
CA ILE A 280 12.32 16.64 4.26
C ILE A 280 10.92 16.07 4.01
N ASN A 281 9.91 16.94 4.16
CA ASN A 281 8.54 16.66 3.76
C ASN A 281 8.17 17.61 2.61
N ALA A 282 8.19 17.09 1.38
CA ALA A 282 7.80 17.78 0.16
C ALA A 282 7.09 16.77 -0.76
N TYR A 283 5.76 16.71 -0.69
CA TYR A 283 4.99 15.68 -1.36
C TYR A 283 3.62 16.16 -1.84
N TYR A 284 3.10 15.48 -2.83
CA TYR A 284 1.72 15.59 -3.28
C TYR A 284 0.84 14.66 -2.47
N GLU A 285 -0.36 15.13 -2.13
CA GLU A 285 -1.34 14.37 -1.34
C GLU A 285 -2.62 14.16 -2.13
N TYR A 286 -3.12 12.94 -2.07
CA TYR A 286 -4.35 12.46 -2.67
C TYR A 286 -5.17 11.74 -1.61
N SER A 287 -6.49 11.75 -1.71
CA SER A 287 -7.34 10.98 -0.81
C SER A 287 -8.49 10.27 -1.54
N VAL A 288 -8.99 9.23 -0.89
CA VAL A 288 -10.25 8.59 -1.26
C VAL A 288 -11.07 8.37 0.00
N ASP A 289 -12.37 8.63 -0.11
CA ASP A 289 -13.32 8.33 0.96
C ASP A 289 -13.64 6.83 0.97
N ILE A 290 -13.66 6.23 2.14
CA ILE A 290 -14.12 4.87 2.37
C ILE A 290 -15.42 4.95 3.17
N GLN A 291 -16.53 4.76 2.47
CA GLN A 291 -17.88 4.96 3.00
C GLN A 291 -18.90 4.06 2.30
N PRO A 292 -20.07 3.80 2.92
CA PRO A 292 -21.11 3.01 2.27
C PRO A 292 -21.67 3.68 1.02
N GLY A 293 -22.05 2.87 0.02
CA GLY A 293 -22.77 3.37 -1.15
C GLY A 293 -21.89 4.06 -2.20
N MET A 294 -20.59 3.80 -2.19
CA MET A 294 -19.68 4.30 -3.23
C MET A 294 -20.13 3.87 -4.64
N THR A 295 -20.05 4.78 -5.61
CA THR A 295 -20.53 4.57 -7.00
C THR A 295 -19.51 5.07 -8.02
N VAL A 296 -19.58 4.54 -9.23
CA VAL A 296 -18.76 4.98 -10.37
C VAL A 296 -19.00 6.47 -10.68
N GLY A 297 -17.95 7.18 -11.04
CA GLY A 297 -17.95 8.61 -11.38
C GLY A 297 -17.79 9.54 -10.18
N GLN A 298 -17.65 9.02 -8.98
CA GLN A 298 -17.39 9.77 -7.77
C GLN A 298 -16.15 9.21 -7.07
N ASN A 299 -15.46 10.04 -6.27
CA ASN A 299 -14.34 9.61 -5.40
C ASN A 299 -13.25 8.82 -6.17
N ASN A 300 -12.97 9.21 -7.41
CA ASN A 300 -12.04 8.50 -8.31
C ASN A 300 -12.40 7.04 -8.63
N ILE A 301 -13.64 6.62 -8.42
CA ILE A 301 -14.09 5.26 -8.73
C ILE A 301 -14.44 5.19 -10.23
N THR A 302 -13.75 4.32 -10.95
CA THR A 302 -13.88 4.15 -12.39
C THR A 302 -14.64 2.89 -12.77
N ASP A 303 -14.64 1.87 -11.93
CA ASP A 303 -15.36 0.61 -12.19
C ASP A 303 -15.84 -0.04 -10.88
N ILE A 304 -16.89 -0.83 -10.97
CA ILE A 304 -17.41 -1.65 -9.88
C ILE A 304 -17.71 -3.05 -10.42
N ARG A 305 -17.22 -4.06 -9.71
CA ARG A 305 -17.50 -5.48 -10.01
C ARG A 305 -18.23 -6.12 -8.86
N SER A 306 -19.38 -6.72 -9.14
CA SER A 306 -20.13 -7.50 -8.17
C SER A 306 -20.34 -8.91 -8.68
N THR A 307 -20.07 -9.87 -7.83
CA THR A 307 -20.33 -11.30 -8.12
C THR A 307 -20.79 -12.02 -6.86
N GLN A 308 -21.54 -13.09 -7.03
CA GLN A 308 -21.90 -13.96 -5.91
C GLN A 308 -20.81 -15.00 -5.68
N VAL A 309 -20.40 -15.15 -4.43
CA VAL A 309 -19.39 -16.13 -4.02
C VAL A 309 -19.97 -17.07 -2.97
N THR A 310 -19.65 -18.35 -3.11
CA THR A 310 -20.00 -19.38 -2.11
C THR A 310 -18.91 -19.42 -1.05
N LEU A 311 -19.30 -19.39 0.20
CA LEU A 311 -18.41 -19.31 1.34
C LEU A 311 -18.15 -20.69 1.97
N PRO A 312 -17.04 -20.86 2.72
CA PRO A 312 -16.70 -22.13 3.38
C PRO A 312 -17.73 -22.64 4.40
N ASP A 313 -18.59 -21.79 4.93
CA ASP A 313 -19.69 -22.18 5.83
C ASP A 313 -20.96 -22.62 5.09
N GLY A 314 -20.92 -22.63 3.75
CA GLY A 314 -22.05 -23.03 2.90
C GLY A 314 -23.01 -21.89 2.54
N SER A 315 -22.83 -20.70 3.09
CA SER A 315 -23.62 -19.52 2.71
C SER A 315 -23.08 -18.88 1.42
N SER A 316 -23.83 -17.95 0.85
CA SER A 316 -23.38 -17.14 -0.28
C SER A 316 -23.45 -15.66 0.09
N THR A 317 -22.53 -14.89 -0.48
CA THR A 317 -22.47 -13.45 -0.26
C THR A 317 -22.10 -12.72 -1.56
N GLU A 318 -22.43 -11.42 -1.62
CA GLU A 318 -21.93 -10.55 -2.67
C GLU A 318 -20.47 -10.21 -2.40
N ALA A 319 -19.62 -10.37 -3.41
CA ALA A 319 -18.28 -9.82 -3.46
C ALA A 319 -18.32 -8.58 -4.35
N ARG A 320 -18.19 -7.39 -3.77
CA ARG A 320 -18.22 -6.12 -4.48
C ARG A 320 -16.83 -5.50 -4.47
N TRP A 321 -16.26 -5.29 -5.65
CA TRP A 321 -14.95 -4.68 -5.85
C TRP A 321 -15.08 -3.31 -6.47
N LEU A 322 -14.32 -2.35 -5.95
CA LEU A 322 -14.28 -0.96 -6.39
C LEU A 322 -12.92 -0.68 -7.00
N GLN A 323 -12.87 -0.20 -8.23
CA GLN A 323 -11.65 0.28 -8.87
C GLN A 323 -11.50 1.78 -8.65
N PHE A 324 -10.44 2.15 -7.97
CA PHE A 324 -10.03 3.54 -7.84
C PHE A 324 -8.92 3.84 -8.84
N LYS A 325 -9.00 5.03 -9.46
CA LYS A 325 -8.00 5.50 -10.40
C LYS A 325 -7.76 6.98 -10.17
N ILE A 326 -6.71 7.30 -9.43
CA ILE A 326 -6.39 8.66 -8.98
C ILE A 326 -5.37 9.26 -9.95
N PRO A 327 -5.69 10.36 -10.66
CA PRO A 327 -4.74 11.03 -11.54
C PRO A 327 -3.56 11.62 -10.73
N VAL A 328 -2.33 11.20 -11.04
CA VAL A 328 -1.13 11.73 -10.37
C VAL A 328 -0.95 13.23 -10.63
N SER A 329 -1.39 13.72 -11.79
CA SER A 329 -1.32 15.13 -12.14
C SER A 329 -2.29 16.05 -11.40
N GLN A 330 -3.22 15.51 -10.60
CA GLN A 330 -4.27 16.25 -9.89
C GLN A 330 -4.23 16.01 -8.38
N PRO A 331 -3.17 16.44 -7.69
CA PRO A 331 -3.12 16.32 -6.23
C PRO A 331 -4.16 17.23 -5.58
N GLU A 332 -4.72 16.79 -4.45
CA GLU A 332 -5.61 17.59 -3.62
C GLU A 332 -4.84 18.67 -2.86
N ASN A 333 -3.66 18.29 -2.35
CA ASN A 333 -2.79 19.19 -1.61
C ASN A 333 -1.33 19.02 -2.06
N THR A 334 -0.57 20.08 -1.87
CA THR A 334 0.88 20.10 -2.06
C THR A 334 1.53 20.56 -0.75
N ILE A 335 2.38 19.72 -0.19
CA ILE A 335 3.06 19.98 1.07
C ILE A 335 4.55 20.24 0.80
N GLY A 336 5.10 21.26 1.43
CA GLY A 336 6.50 21.68 1.20
C GLY A 336 6.73 22.28 -0.18
N ASN A 337 7.97 22.20 -0.66
CA ASN A 337 8.41 22.88 -1.88
C ASN A 337 8.52 21.91 -3.09
N ILE A 338 7.62 20.96 -3.21
CA ILE A 338 7.58 20.11 -4.40
C ILE A 338 6.91 20.86 -5.56
N SER A 339 7.50 20.82 -6.75
CA SER A 339 7.01 21.55 -7.93
C SER A 339 6.88 20.69 -9.18
N ASP A 340 7.46 19.49 -9.18
CA ASP A 340 7.43 18.59 -10.33
C ASP A 340 7.42 17.11 -9.87
N PHE A 341 7.29 16.19 -10.83
CA PHE A 341 7.25 14.75 -10.58
C PHE A 341 8.56 14.03 -10.92
N ARG A 342 9.71 14.73 -10.88
CA ARG A 342 11.02 14.19 -11.26
C ARG A 342 11.72 13.47 -10.11
N SER A 343 11.34 13.80 -8.86
CA SER A 343 11.97 13.23 -7.67
C SER A 343 10.92 12.71 -6.69
N ILE A 344 10.22 11.66 -7.08
CA ILE A 344 9.25 10.95 -6.22
C ILE A 344 9.99 9.77 -5.60
N ARG A 345 10.55 9.95 -4.40
CA ARG A 345 11.35 8.90 -3.74
C ARG A 345 10.49 7.92 -2.97
N PHE A 346 9.42 8.41 -2.36
CA PHE A 346 8.57 7.62 -1.46
C PHE A 346 7.11 7.68 -1.86
N MET A 347 6.43 6.58 -1.54
CA MET A 347 4.98 6.49 -1.49
C MET A 347 4.57 6.12 -0.08
N ARG A 348 3.72 6.94 0.55
CA ARG A 348 3.10 6.66 1.85
C ARG A 348 1.60 6.54 1.68
N MET A 349 1.02 5.54 2.32
CA MET A 349 -0.42 5.36 2.43
C MET A 349 -0.80 5.35 3.91
N PHE A 350 -1.84 6.09 4.29
CA PHE A 350 -2.33 6.07 5.66
C PHE A 350 -3.85 6.19 5.74
N MET A 351 -4.40 5.66 6.82
CA MET A 351 -5.82 5.64 7.13
C MET A 351 -6.12 6.54 8.32
N THR A 352 -7.22 7.29 8.26
CA THR A 352 -7.69 8.15 9.35
C THR A 352 -9.18 8.42 9.23
N GLY A 353 -9.80 8.99 10.27
CA GLY A 353 -11.22 9.35 10.28
C GLY A 353 -12.14 8.25 10.78
N PHE A 354 -11.66 7.02 10.88
CA PHE A 354 -12.47 5.88 11.31
C PHE A 354 -12.67 5.87 12.83
N SER A 355 -13.87 5.46 13.25
CA SER A 355 -14.26 5.39 14.66
C SER A 355 -14.03 4.00 15.28
N SER A 356 -13.90 2.96 14.48
CA SER A 356 -13.72 1.56 14.91
C SER A 356 -12.86 0.77 13.92
N GLU A 357 -12.56 -0.47 14.27
CA GLU A 357 -11.80 -1.38 13.41
C GLU A 357 -12.34 -1.43 11.98
N LEU A 358 -11.42 -1.41 11.03
CA LEU A 358 -11.71 -1.56 9.61
C LEU A 358 -10.62 -2.40 8.94
N SER A 359 -11.03 -3.37 8.14
CA SER A 359 -10.11 -4.08 7.24
C SER A 359 -10.37 -3.69 5.80
N VAL A 360 -9.33 -3.26 5.10
CA VAL A 360 -9.33 -2.93 3.66
C VAL A 360 -8.46 -3.92 2.93
N ARG A 361 -8.99 -4.54 1.87
CA ARG A 361 -8.30 -5.56 1.09
C ARG A 361 -8.06 -5.05 -0.32
N PHE A 362 -6.78 -4.92 -0.69
CA PHE A 362 -6.37 -4.47 -2.02
C PHE A 362 -6.12 -5.69 -2.91
N GLY A 363 -6.89 -5.80 -3.99
CA GLY A 363 -6.71 -6.86 -5.00
C GLY A 363 -5.56 -6.54 -5.97
N ALA A 364 -5.28 -5.28 -6.17
CA ALA A 364 -4.12 -4.74 -6.86
C ALA A 364 -3.89 -3.31 -6.36
N LEU A 365 -2.64 -2.85 -6.37
CA LEU A 365 -2.24 -1.47 -6.08
C LEU A 365 -1.03 -1.13 -6.93
N ASP A 366 -1.24 -0.35 -7.98
CA ASP A 366 -0.26 -0.10 -9.03
C ASP A 366 -0.09 1.39 -9.32
N LEU A 367 1.14 1.76 -9.68
CA LEU A 367 1.43 3.01 -10.36
C LEU A 367 1.37 2.75 -11.86
N VAL A 368 0.28 3.19 -12.48
CA VAL A 368 0.02 2.92 -13.90
C VAL A 368 0.81 3.88 -14.76
N ARG A 369 1.56 3.33 -15.69
CA ARG A 369 2.38 4.07 -16.67
C ARG A 369 1.72 4.04 -18.03
N GLY A 370 1.61 5.21 -18.68
CA GLY A 370 1.21 5.30 -20.07
C GLY A 370 2.43 5.15 -20.99
N GLU A 371 2.35 4.27 -22.00
CA GLU A 371 3.36 4.24 -23.07
C GLU A 371 3.24 5.45 -23.99
N TRP A 372 2.03 5.89 -24.25
CA TRP A 372 1.71 7.03 -25.05
C TRP A 372 1.51 8.27 -24.18
N ARG A 373 2.03 9.39 -24.62
CA ARG A 373 1.97 10.68 -23.92
C ARG A 373 1.06 11.62 -24.65
N ARG A 374 0.31 12.43 -23.92
CA ARG A 374 -0.43 13.55 -24.48
C ARG A 374 0.54 14.64 -24.86
N TYR A 375 0.36 15.21 -26.05
CA TYR A 375 1.04 16.43 -26.47
C TYR A 375 0.27 17.61 -25.89
N THR A 376 0.92 18.38 -25.03
CA THR A 376 0.28 19.43 -24.23
C THR A 376 0.37 20.82 -24.86
N ASN A 377 1.23 20.99 -25.88
CA ASN A 377 1.34 22.24 -26.60
C ASN A 377 0.29 22.29 -27.72
N THR A 378 -0.06 23.52 -28.15
CA THR A 378 -0.94 23.68 -29.31
C THR A 378 -0.30 23.12 -30.58
N LEU A 379 -1.10 22.48 -31.41
CA LEU A 379 -0.73 22.02 -32.76
C LEU A 379 -1.21 22.97 -33.84
N ASP A 380 -2.13 23.87 -33.49
CA ASP A 380 -2.61 24.89 -34.41
C ASP A 380 -1.76 26.15 -34.31
N PHE A 381 -1.10 26.50 -35.41
CA PHE A 381 -0.27 27.70 -35.49
C PHE A 381 -1.09 29.00 -35.42
N ASN A 382 -2.36 28.94 -35.76
CA ASN A 382 -3.27 30.07 -35.80
C ASN A 382 -4.23 30.14 -34.61
N ASP A 383 -4.20 29.16 -33.72
CA ASP A 383 -5.05 29.13 -32.54
C ASP A 383 -4.66 30.24 -31.56
N THR A 384 -5.43 31.29 -31.54
CA THR A 384 -5.28 32.44 -30.64
C THR A 384 -6.05 32.23 -29.33
N ASN A 385 -6.77 31.12 -29.17
CA ASN A 385 -7.74 30.92 -28.09
C ASN A 385 -7.52 29.65 -27.26
N VAL A 386 -6.29 29.23 -27.07
CA VAL A 386 -5.94 28.01 -26.32
C VAL A 386 -6.51 27.97 -24.87
N ALA A 387 -6.88 29.14 -24.33
CA ALA A 387 -7.30 29.25 -22.93
C ALA A 387 -8.78 28.90 -22.69
N ASP A 388 -9.61 28.85 -23.72
CA ASP A 388 -11.07 28.69 -23.59
C ASP A 388 -11.59 27.28 -23.99
N ASP A 389 -10.64 26.40 -24.33
CA ASP A 389 -10.98 25.05 -24.78
C ASP A 389 -11.08 24.06 -23.62
N ASN A 390 -12.30 23.71 -23.24
CA ASN A 390 -12.57 22.69 -22.23
C ASN A 390 -12.44 21.24 -22.79
N THR A 391 -11.89 21.07 -23.98
CA THR A 391 -11.71 19.76 -24.60
C THR A 391 -10.57 19.00 -23.95
N ASN A 392 -10.89 17.87 -23.38
CA ASN A 392 -9.91 16.97 -22.77
C ASN A 392 -9.66 15.75 -23.65
N LEU A 393 -8.39 15.37 -23.82
CA LEU A 393 -7.96 14.14 -24.46
C LEU A 393 -7.44 13.16 -23.41
N ASP A 394 -8.16 12.07 -23.20
CA ASP A 394 -7.70 10.96 -22.38
C ASP A 394 -7.04 9.89 -23.24
N VAL A 395 -5.90 9.42 -22.79
CA VAL A 395 -5.15 8.32 -23.42
C VAL A 395 -5.17 7.15 -22.47
N LEU A 396 -5.90 6.09 -22.83
CA LEU A 396 -6.17 4.97 -21.94
C LEU A 396 -5.72 3.67 -22.60
N ALA A 397 -5.08 2.79 -21.85
CA ALA A 397 -4.93 1.41 -22.24
C ALA A 397 -6.23 0.67 -21.91
N VAL A 398 -6.79 -0.02 -22.88
CA VAL A 398 -7.95 -0.91 -22.72
C VAL A 398 -7.56 -2.33 -23.06
N ASN A 399 -8.09 -3.29 -22.34
CA ASN A 399 -7.77 -4.69 -22.52
C ASN A 399 -8.98 -5.59 -22.29
N ILE A 400 -8.91 -6.83 -22.80
CA ILE A 400 -10.03 -7.77 -22.69
C ILE A 400 -10.36 -8.11 -21.23
N GLN A 401 -9.36 -8.25 -20.37
CA GLN A 401 -9.58 -8.70 -19.00
C GLN A 401 -10.28 -7.64 -18.15
N GLU A 402 -9.98 -6.38 -18.40
CA GLU A 402 -10.52 -5.27 -17.61
C GLU A 402 -11.73 -4.59 -18.26
N ASN A 403 -11.79 -4.52 -19.59
CA ASN A 403 -12.76 -3.71 -20.31
C ASN A 403 -13.77 -4.51 -21.14
N ASN A 404 -13.76 -5.84 -21.08
CA ASN A 404 -14.80 -6.64 -21.70
C ASN A 404 -16.15 -6.38 -21.00
N GLU A 405 -17.11 -5.80 -21.76
CA GLU A 405 -18.42 -5.35 -21.27
C GLU A 405 -18.39 -4.16 -20.29
N ARG A 406 -17.32 -3.33 -20.29
CA ARG A 406 -17.10 -2.28 -19.28
C ARG A 406 -16.53 -0.98 -19.82
N CYS A 407 -16.75 0.08 -19.03
CA CYS A 407 -16.14 1.39 -19.27
C CYS A 407 -14.60 1.35 -19.33
N PRO A 408 -13.95 2.25 -20.06
CA PRO A 408 -14.55 3.35 -20.81
C PRO A 408 -15.22 2.95 -22.13
N VAL A 409 -14.89 1.80 -22.65
CA VAL A 409 -15.48 1.19 -23.87
C VAL A 409 -15.64 -0.30 -23.66
N ASN A 410 -16.69 -0.87 -24.24
CA ASN A 410 -16.83 -2.32 -24.31
C ASN A 410 -15.82 -2.87 -25.33
N TYR A 411 -14.67 -3.31 -24.81
CA TYR A 411 -13.54 -3.73 -25.64
C TYR A 411 -13.73 -5.17 -26.12
N VAL A 412 -13.65 -5.35 -27.42
CA VAL A 412 -13.57 -6.66 -28.10
C VAL A 412 -12.33 -6.70 -28.98
N THR A 413 -11.71 -7.87 -29.12
CA THR A 413 -10.57 -8.02 -30.02
C THR A 413 -10.92 -7.58 -31.43
N PRO A 414 -10.15 -6.65 -32.04
CA PRO A 414 -10.45 -6.19 -33.39
C PRO A 414 -10.43 -7.33 -34.41
N PRO A 415 -11.26 -7.27 -35.47
CA PRO A 415 -11.24 -8.26 -36.54
C PRO A 415 -9.85 -8.41 -37.15
N GLY A 416 -9.36 -9.65 -37.25
CA GLY A 416 -8.05 -9.97 -37.81
C GLY A 416 -6.88 -9.95 -36.82
N VAL A 417 -7.10 -9.46 -35.59
CA VAL A 417 -6.13 -9.58 -34.50
C VAL A 417 -6.32 -10.93 -33.82
N GLN A 418 -5.25 -11.72 -33.73
CA GLN A 418 -5.24 -12.96 -32.99
C GLN A 418 -4.53 -12.72 -31.64
N ARG A 419 -5.16 -13.15 -30.57
CA ARG A 419 -4.55 -13.12 -29.22
C ARG A 419 -3.31 -14.03 -29.22
N GLU A 420 -2.24 -13.53 -28.65
CA GLU A 420 -1.04 -14.32 -28.44
C GLU A 420 -1.33 -15.52 -27.54
N GLN A 421 -0.83 -16.68 -27.91
CA GLN A 421 -1.09 -17.93 -27.20
C GLN A 421 0.16 -18.44 -26.51
N LEU A 422 0.03 -18.71 -25.21
CA LEU A 422 1.05 -19.43 -24.46
C LEU A 422 0.68 -20.91 -24.39
N TYR A 423 1.65 -21.74 -24.77
CA TYR A 423 1.54 -23.19 -24.67
C TYR A 423 2.20 -23.62 -23.35
N ASN A 424 1.43 -24.13 -22.41
CA ASN A 424 1.95 -24.66 -21.15
C ASN A 424 1.30 -26.02 -20.85
N ASN A 425 2.12 -27.07 -20.73
CA ASN A 425 1.74 -28.42 -20.27
C ASN A 425 0.35 -28.90 -20.78
N ASN A 426 0.16 -28.94 -22.10
CA ASN A 426 -1.07 -29.36 -22.79
C ASN A 426 -2.27 -28.39 -22.67
N SER A 427 -2.09 -27.18 -22.17
CA SER A 427 -3.11 -26.15 -22.24
C SER A 427 -2.67 -24.95 -23.07
N ILE A 428 -3.59 -24.40 -23.84
CA ILE A 428 -3.40 -23.17 -24.59
C ILE A 428 -4.05 -22.05 -23.79
N ILE A 429 -3.26 -21.02 -23.43
CA ILE A 429 -3.73 -19.87 -22.71
C ILE A 429 -3.64 -18.67 -23.65
N ASN A 430 -4.75 -18.02 -23.90
CA ASN A 430 -4.75 -16.76 -24.64
C ASN A 430 -4.28 -15.64 -23.72
N GLN A 431 -3.22 -14.93 -24.12
CA GLN A 431 -2.76 -13.77 -23.37
C GLN A 431 -3.79 -12.64 -23.39
N ASN A 432 -3.65 -11.73 -22.42
CA ASN A 432 -4.41 -10.50 -22.42
C ASN A 432 -4.00 -9.65 -23.63
N GLU A 433 -4.98 -9.29 -24.45
CA GLU A 433 -4.76 -8.41 -25.59
C GLU A 433 -5.21 -7.01 -25.19
N GLN A 434 -4.43 -6.00 -25.57
CA GLN A 434 -4.69 -4.61 -25.19
C GLN A 434 -4.56 -3.68 -26.40
N SER A 435 -5.31 -2.59 -26.35
CA SER A 435 -5.28 -1.51 -27.33
C SER A 435 -5.22 -0.14 -26.67
N LEU A 436 -4.84 0.85 -27.49
CA LEU A 436 -4.88 2.24 -27.09
C LEU A 436 -6.25 2.83 -27.38
N SER A 437 -6.89 3.41 -26.37
CA SER A 437 -8.12 4.19 -26.50
C SER A 437 -7.80 5.67 -26.39
N LEU A 438 -8.21 6.43 -27.37
CA LEU A 438 -8.18 7.89 -27.38
C LEU A 438 -9.60 8.40 -27.18
N ARG A 439 -9.83 9.08 -26.06
CA ARG A 439 -11.14 9.61 -25.72
C ARG A 439 -11.08 11.12 -25.67
N VAL A 440 -11.88 11.76 -26.49
CA VAL A 440 -12.13 13.20 -26.45
C VAL A 440 -13.39 13.46 -25.64
N SER A 441 -13.35 14.40 -24.72
CA SER A 441 -14.46 14.77 -23.84
C SER A 441 -14.47 16.30 -23.60
N GLY A 442 -15.51 16.79 -22.95
CA GLY A 442 -15.76 18.22 -22.80
C GLY A 442 -16.49 18.77 -24.01
N ASP A 443 -16.06 19.92 -24.53
CA ASP A 443 -16.73 20.59 -25.69
C ASP A 443 -16.52 19.83 -27.01
N GLY A 444 -15.55 18.92 -27.05
CA GLY A 444 -15.18 18.16 -28.24
C GLY A 444 -14.19 18.91 -29.12
N LEU A 445 -13.84 18.32 -30.28
CA LEU A 445 -12.98 18.96 -31.29
C LEU A 445 -13.82 19.74 -32.27
N GLU A 446 -13.55 21.03 -32.39
CA GLU A 446 -14.10 21.84 -33.47
C GLU A 446 -13.36 21.60 -34.81
N PRO A 447 -13.95 22.03 -35.95
CA PRO A 447 -13.22 21.96 -37.22
C PRO A 447 -11.89 22.71 -37.15
N GLN A 448 -10.80 22.01 -37.46
CA GLN A 448 -9.38 22.44 -37.40
C GLN A 448 -8.71 22.26 -36.04
N ASP A 449 -9.42 21.93 -34.97
CA ASP A 449 -8.82 21.52 -33.71
C ASP A 449 -8.11 20.21 -33.86
N SER A 450 -6.97 20.11 -33.17
CA SER A 450 -6.18 18.87 -33.13
C SER A 450 -5.61 18.61 -31.75
N ARG A 451 -5.58 17.34 -31.43
CA ARG A 451 -4.90 16.84 -30.23
C ARG A 451 -3.95 15.72 -30.67
N ALA A 452 -2.82 15.59 -30.02
CA ALA A 452 -1.85 14.57 -30.37
C ALA A 452 -1.42 13.73 -29.18
N VAL A 453 -1.03 12.53 -29.52
CA VAL A 453 -0.33 11.62 -28.61
C VAL A 453 0.98 11.18 -29.27
N PHE A 454 2.00 10.98 -28.47
CA PHE A 454 3.29 10.52 -28.95
C PHE A 454 3.88 9.46 -28.04
N LYS A 455 4.75 8.64 -28.59
CA LYS A 455 5.51 7.62 -27.87
C LYS A 455 6.98 7.75 -28.24
N ASN A 456 7.84 7.73 -27.24
CA ASN A 456 9.27 7.63 -27.45
C ASN A 456 9.60 6.19 -27.86
N VAL A 457 10.26 6.04 -28.99
CA VAL A 457 10.71 4.74 -29.49
C VAL A 457 12.22 4.74 -29.63
N SER A 458 12.86 3.64 -29.23
CA SER A 458 14.28 3.38 -29.47
C SER A 458 14.39 2.18 -30.39
N ILE A 459 14.27 2.43 -31.69
CA ILE A 459 14.30 1.40 -32.73
C ILE A 459 15.48 1.65 -33.66
N ASP A 460 16.28 0.64 -33.92
CA ASP A 460 17.28 0.70 -34.97
C ASP A 460 16.61 0.52 -36.35
N MET A 461 16.27 1.63 -36.95
CA MET A 461 15.57 1.65 -38.24
C MET A 461 16.40 1.06 -39.40
N ARG A 462 17.72 0.83 -39.24
CA ARG A 462 18.58 0.23 -40.26
C ARG A 462 18.24 -1.23 -40.55
N GLN A 463 17.53 -1.89 -39.63
CA GLN A 463 17.12 -3.29 -39.77
C GLN A 463 15.82 -3.45 -40.59
N PHE A 464 15.12 -2.38 -40.86
CA PHE A 464 13.88 -2.41 -41.61
C PHE A 464 14.12 -2.02 -43.04
N LYS A 465 13.85 -2.96 -43.97
CA LYS A 465 13.68 -2.68 -45.40
C LYS A 465 12.29 -2.06 -45.57
N LYS A 466 12.15 -1.21 -46.57
CA LYS A 466 10.88 -0.55 -46.89
C LYS A 466 9.68 -1.43 -46.61
#